data_590fb00c71ea8333294bf79bee63a962
#
_entry.id   590fb00c71ea8333294bf79bee63a962
#
_cell.length_a   1.000
_cell.length_b   1.000
_cell.length_c   1.000
_cell.angle_alpha   90.00
_cell.angle_beta   90.00
_cell.angle_gamma   90.00
#
_symmetry.space_group_name_H-M   'P 1'
#
loop_
_entity.id
_entity.type
_entity.pdbx_description
1 polymer ?
#
loop_
_entity_poly.entity_id
_entity_poly.type
_entity_poly.pdbx_seq_one_letter_code
_entity_poly.pdbx_strand_id
1 'polypeptide(L)' 'QFLKKTGTLIISGIIVERKDEVIAAMEAQGFVVTDCREKEGWAAVKLKQAE' A
#
# COMPACT_ATOMS: atom_id res chain seq x y z
N GLN A 1 7.21 -10.77 1.99
CA GLN A 1 7.40 -9.84 1.23
C GLN A 1 8.64 -9.09 1.33
N PHE A 2 9.13 -8.65 0.30
CA PHE A 2 10.30 -7.89 0.33
C PHE A 2 10.27 -6.93 -0.80
N LEU A 3 11.02 -5.87 -0.66
CA LEU A 3 11.05 -4.84 -1.63
C LEU A 3 11.98 -5.19 -2.73
N LYS A 4 11.58 -4.83 -3.92
CA LYS A 4 12.46 -4.93 -5.02
C LYS A 4 13.37 -3.75 -5.04
N LYS A 5 14.34 -3.77 -5.91
CA LYS A 5 15.24 -2.65 -6.01
C LYS A 5 14.50 -1.38 -6.38
N THR A 6 13.42 -1.51 -7.10
CA THR A 6 12.63 -0.35 -7.47
C THR A 6 11.95 0.25 -6.27
N GLY A 7 11.83 -0.50 -5.20
CA GLY A 7 11.16 -0.01 -4.03
C GLY A 7 9.65 0.02 -4.15
N THR A 8 9.10 -0.65 -5.15
CA THR A 8 7.66 -0.67 -5.34
C THR A 8 7.06 -1.86 -4.61
N LEU A 9 6.03 -1.59 -3.85
CA LEU A 9 5.34 -2.61 -3.07
C LEU A 9 3.86 -2.58 -3.42
N ILE A 10 3.29 -3.75 -3.66
CA ILE A 10 1.87 -3.85 -3.97
C ILE A 10 1.23 -4.70 -2.91
N ILE A 11 0.22 -4.16 -2.24
CA ILE A 11 -0.53 -4.86 -1.23
C ILE A 11 -1.95 -5.01 -1.74
N SER A 12 -2.43 -6.24 -1.79
CA SER A 12 -3.78 -6.48 -2.23
C SER A 12 -4.49 -7.35 -1.20
N GLY A 13 -5.81 -7.44 -1.32
CA GLY A 13 -6.57 -8.23 -0.38
C GLY A 13 -6.81 -7.51 0.92
N ILE A 14 -6.74 -6.19 0.92
CA ILE A 14 -6.98 -5.41 2.12
C ILE A 14 -8.46 -5.12 2.24
N ILE A 15 -9.00 -5.31 3.42
CA ILE A 15 -10.38 -4.92 3.67
C ILE A 15 -10.44 -3.40 3.64
N VAL A 16 -11.40 -2.87 2.89
CA VAL A 16 -11.48 -1.42 2.71
C VAL A 16 -11.48 -0.69 4.05
N GLU A 17 -12.14 -1.27 5.03
CA GLU A 17 -12.23 -0.62 6.33
C GLU A 17 -10.87 -0.47 6.99
N ARG A 18 -9.92 -1.31 6.61
CA ARG A 18 -8.59 -1.23 7.19
C ARG A 18 -7.58 -0.57 6.27
N LYS A 19 -8.04 -0.11 5.14
CA LYS A 19 -7.12 0.47 4.18
C LYS A 19 -6.36 1.65 4.77
N ASP A 20 -7.08 2.55 5.43
CA ASP A 20 -6.43 3.73 5.99
C ASP A 20 -5.38 3.34 7.00
N GLU A 21 -5.69 2.34 7.79
CA GLU A 21 -4.77 1.88 8.81
C GLU A 21 -3.48 1.36 8.18
N VAL A 22 -3.63 0.58 7.13
CA VAL A 22 -2.48 0.02 6.45
C VAL A 22 -1.65 1.12 5.79
N ILE A 23 -2.32 2.06 5.15
CA ILE A 23 -1.62 3.15 4.50
C ILE A 23 -0.84 3.97 5.51
N ALA A 24 -1.44 4.26 6.64
CA ALA A 24 -0.76 5.03 7.67
C ALA A 24 0.48 4.30 8.15
N ALA A 25 0.37 3.00 8.35
CA ALA A 25 1.50 2.22 8.80
C ALA A 25 2.62 2.24 7.77
N MET A 26 2.26 2.16 6.51
CA MET A 26 3.27 2.16 5.45
C MET A 26 3.94 3.51 5.32
N GLU A 27 3.16 4.57 5.45
CA GLU A 27 3.74 5.90 5.37
C GLU A 27 4.70 6.14 6.52
N ALA A 28 4.42 5.56 7.66
CA ALA A 28 5.33 5.68 8.79
C ALA A 28 6.64 4.96 8.51
N GLN A 29 6.64 4.02 7.59
CA GLN A 29 7.84 3.30 7.21
C GLN A 29 8.58 3.99 6.07
N GLY A 30 8.05 5.09 5.57
CA GLY A 30 8.73 5.80 4.50
C GLY A 30 8.20 5.48 3.12
N PHE A 31 7.02 4.91 3.03
CA PHE A 31 6.41 4.60 1.74
C PHE A 31 5.43 5.67 1.33
N VAL A 32 5.23 5.79 0.03
CA VAL A 32 4.28 6.74 -0.52
C VAL A 32 3.30 5.96 -1.38
N VAL A 33 2.02 6.23 -1.19
CA VAL A 33 0.99 5.57 -1.97
C VAL A 33 0.96 6.18 -3.36
N THR A 34 1.16 5.37 -4.37
CA THR A 34 1.14 5.84 -5.75
C THR A 34 -0.15 5.46 -6.46
N ASP A 35 -0.85 4.46 -5.96
CA ASP A 35 -2.09 4.05 -6.58
C ASP A 35 -2.91 3.32 -5.54
N CYS A 36 -4.22 3.39 -5.67
CA CYS A 36 -5.10 2.74 -4.73
C CYS A 36 -6.37 2.37 -5.48
N ARG A 37 -6.75 1.12 -5.39
CA ARG A 37 -7.95 0.64 -6.05
C ARG A 37 -8.81 -0.11 -5.08
N GLU A 38 -10.11 0.01 -5.25
CA GLU A 38 -11.05 -0.67 -4.40
C GLU A 38 -12.05 -1.41 -5.27
N LYS A 39 -12.40 -2.59 -4.83
CA LYS A 39 -13.35 -3.38 -5.57
C LYS A 39 -14.05 -4.34 -4.63
N GLU A 40 -15.37 -4.26 -4.59
CA GLU A 40 -16.17 -5.20 -3.83
C GLU A 40 -15.71 -5.37 -2.39
N GLY A 41 -15.37 -4.27 -1.76
CA GLY A 41 -14.99 -4.31 -0.36
C GLY A 41 -13.52 -4.63 -0.13
N TRP A 42 -12.78 -4.84 -1.20
CA TRP A 42 -11.34 -5.10 -1.09
C TRP A 42 -10.57 -3.95 -1.67
N ALA A 43 -9.39 -3.75 -1.17
CA ALA A 43 -8.54 -2.67 -1.65
C ALA A 43 -7.19 -3.21 -2.04
N ALA A 44 -6.60 -2.59 -3.04
CA ALA A 44 -5.24 -2.88 -3.46
C ALA A 44 -4.50 -1.57 -3.48
N VAL A 45 -3.37 -1.53 -2.82
CA VAL A 45 -2.60 -0.31 -2.69
C VAL A 45 -1.22 -0.53 -3.27
N LYS A 46 -0.81 0.41 -4.08
CA LYS A 46 0.52 0.37 -4.66
C LYS A 46 1.34 1.47 -4.03
N LEU A 47 2.46 1.10 -3.45
CA LEU A 47 3.29 2.04 -2.75
C LEU A 47 4.69 2.04 -3.34
N LYS A 48 5.38 3.14 -3.07
CA LYS A 48 6.73 3.29 -3.54
C LYS A 48 7.55 3.82 -2.39
N GLN A 49 8.78 3.37 -2.29
CA GLN A 49 9.63 3.82 -1.23
C GLN A 49 10.00 5.29 -1.45
N ALA A 50 9.79 6.09 -0.45
CA ALA A 50 10.12 7.51 -0.54
C ALA A 50 11.62 7.67 -0.47
N GLU A 51 12.11 8.57 -1.25
CA GLU A 51 13.54 8.80 -1.28
C GLU A 51 13.96 9.81 -0.24
#